data_6b92b10b1e85d433e47eb91dcc16a7c7
#
_entry.id   6b92b10b1e85d433e47eb91dcc16a7c7
#
_cell.length_a   1.000
_cell.length_b   1.000
_cell.length_c   1.000
_cell.angle_alpha   90.00
_cell.angle_beta   90.00
_cell.angle_gamma   90.00
#
_symmetry.space_group_name_H-M   'P 1'
#
loop_
_entity.id
_entity.type
_entity.pdbx_description
1 polymer ?
#
loop_
_entity_poly.entity_id
_entity_poly.type
_entity_poly.pdbx_seq_one_letter_code
_entity_poly.pdbx_strand_id
1 'polypeptide(L)'
;MSENLQPNGVLKGVKVLDFSEYIAGPLAGEMLADLGADVIKVEPPHGDFWRHTAPVAPFESRGFMGVNKGKRSISLDLKNPGSKEVLRRAVLSSDVLLANYRPG
;
A
#
# COMPACT_ATOMS: atom_id res chain seq x y z
N MET A 1 -5.79 9.41 -20.78
CA MET A 1 -5.23 9.75 -20.31
C MET A 1 -4.99 9.65 -19.33
N SER A 2 -4.97 9.13 -18.91
CA SER A 2 -4.77 9.27 -18.10
C SER A 2 -3.84 9.56 -17.80
N GLU A 3 -3.43 9.28 -18.27
CA GLU A 3 -2.62 9.82 -17.92
C GLU A 3 -2.56 10.74 -17.27
N ASN A 4 -2.92 10.71 -17.22
CA ASN A 4 -2.92 11.67 -16.81
C ASN A 4 -3.26 12.36 -15.69
N LEU A 5 -3.92 12.06 -15.18
CA LEU A 5 -4.38 12.82 -14.04
C LEU A 5 -3.42 12.75 -12.89
N GLN A 6 -2.92 11.55 -12.59
CA GLN A 6 -1.95 11.39 -11.51
C GLN A 6 -0.69 12.23 -11.67
N PRO A 7 -0.13 12.32 -12.88
CA PRO A 7 1.05 13.17 -13.04
C PRO A 7 0.80 14.62 -12.67
N ASN A 8 -0.47 15.05 -12.64
CA ASN A 8 -0.84 16.43 -12.35
C ASN A 8 -1.54 16.60 -11.01
N GLY A 9 -1.54 15.56 -10.16
CA GLY A 9 -2.15 15.64 -8.84
C GLY A 9 -1.35 16.50 -7.88
N VAL A 10 -2.03 17.02 -6.84
CA VAL A 10 -1.38 17.88 -5.84
C VAL A 10 -0.26 17.19 -5.10
N LEU A 11 -0.29 15.85 -5.02
CA LEU A 11 0.74 15.07 -4.34
C LEU A 11 1.73 14.44 -5.32
N LYS A 12 1.79 14.93 -6.55
CA LYS A 12 2.78 14.44 -7.51
C LYS A 12 4.17 14.54 -6.92
N GLY A 13 4.93 13.44 -6.98
CA GLY A 13 6.28 13.38 -6.46
C GLY A 13 6.38 12.93 -5.01
N VAL A 14 5.26 12.86 -4.31
CA VAL A 14 5.25 12.34 -2.93
C VAL A 14 5.23 10.81 -2.97
N LYS A 15 6.11 10.19 -2.20
CA LYS A 15 6.21 8.74 -2.11
C LYS A 15 5.74 8.26 -0.76
N VAL A 16 4.77 7.36 -0.76
CA VAL A 16 4.14 6.82 0.44
C VAL A 16 4.42 5.33 0.53
N LEU A 17 4.90 4.89 1.68
CA LEU A 17 5.07 3.48 1.98
C LEU A 17 3.95 3.09 2.94
N ASP A 18 3.08 2.19 2.49
CA ASP A 18 1.83 1.87 3.16
C ASP A 18 1.90 0.46 3.76
N PHE A 19 1.98 0.39 5.09
CA PHE A 19 1.97 -0.87 5.84
C PHE A 19 0.59 -1.22 6.38
N SER A 20 -0.43 -0.41 6.08
CA SER A 20 -1.74 -0.59 6.68
C SER A 20 -2.50 -1.80 6.12
N GLU A 21 -3.46 -2.28 6.90
CA GLU A 21 -4.30 -3.41 6.52
C GLU A 21 -5.77 -3.09 6.79
N TYR A 22 -6.65 -3.89 6.21
CA TYR A 22 -8.10 -3.80 6.32
C TYR A 22 -8.68 -2.58 5.60
N ILE A 23 -9.24 -1.62 6.32
CA ILE A 23 -10.06 -0.57 5.70
C ILE A 23 -9.51 0.84 5.90
N ALA A 24 -9.41 1.29 7.15
CA ALA A 24 -9.13 2.71 7.42
C ALA A 24 -7.78 3.18 6.89
N GLY A 25 -6.72 2.45 7.18
CA GLY A 25 -5.40 2.78 6.68
C GLY A 25 -5.31 2.67 5.16
N PRO A 26 -5.73 1.52 4.58
CA PRO A 26 -5.74 1.37 3.13
C PRO A 26 -6.55 2.45 2.40
N LEU A 27 -7.70 2.83 2.93
CA LEU A 27 -8.50 3.89 2.33
C LEU A 27 -7.73 5.22 2.34
N ALA A 28 -7.06 5.54 3.44
CA ALA A 28 -6.23 6.74 3.50
C ALA A 28 -5.14 6.71 2.42
N GLY A 29 -4.47 5.56 2.25
CA GLY A 29 -3.46 5.40 1.21
C GLY A 29 -4.04 5.53 -0.20
N GLU A 30 -5.24 5.01 -0.41
CA GLU A 30 -5.91 5.14 -1.70
C GLU A 30 -6.23 6.61 -2.00
N MET A 31 -6.67 7.36 -1.00
CA MET A 31 -6.94 8.78 -1.17
C MET A 31 -5.67 9.55 -1.53
N LEU A 32 -4.55 9.18 -0.92
CA LEU A 32 -3.25 9.78 -1.28
C LEU A 32 -2.88 9.44 -2.73
N ALA A 33 -3.10 8.20 -3.15
CA ALA A 33 -2.83 7.80 -4.52
C ALA A 33 -3.72 8.57 -5.50
N ASP A 34 -4.99 8.76 -5.17
CA ASP A 34 -5.91 9.53 -6.00
C ASP A 34 -5.46 10.97 -6.18
N LEU A 35 -4.74 11.51 -5.20
CA LEU A 35 -4.21 12.87 -5.25
C LEU A 35 -2.85 12.95 -5.95
N GLY A 36 -2.35 11.84 -6.46
CA GLY A 36 -1.13 11.81 -7.27
C GLY A 36 0.09 11.22 -6.59
N ALA A 37 -0.01 10.81 -5.33
CA ALA A 37 1.12 10.20 -4.64
C ALA A 37 1.43 8.82 -5.23
N ASP A 38 2.70 8.44 -5.19
CA ASP A 38 3.15 7.10 -5.53
C ASP A 38 3.10 6.27 -4.25
N VAL A 39 2.08 5.42 -4.15
CA VAL A 39 1.85 4.62 -2.94
C VAL A 39 2.26 3.18 -3.19
N ILE A 40 3.17 2.68 -2.37
CA ILE A 40 3.59 1.29 -2.40
C ILE A 40 3.07 0.62 -1.14
N LYS A 41 2.23 -0.39 -1.32
CA LYS A 41 1.70 -1.18 -0.21
C LYS A 41 2.64 -2.34 0.08
N VAL A 42 3.08 -2.44 1.34
CA VAL A 42 3.90 -3.55 1.80
C VAL A 42 2.98 -4.57 2.45
N GLU A 43 2.98 -5.78 1.91
CA GLU A 43 2.12 -6.86 2.39
C GLU A 43 2.95 -8.03 2.89
N PRO A 44 2.47 -8.76 3.91
CA PRO A 44 3.10 -10.03 4.27
C PRO A 44 2.94 -11.05 3.14
N PRO A 45 3.66 -12.17 3.19
CA PRO A 45 3.60 -13.17 2.10
C PRO A 45 2.19 -13.66 1.77
N HIS A 46 1.31 -13.76 2.77
CA HIS A 46 -0.08 -14.19 2.55
C HIS A 46 -0.97 -13.04 2.07
N GLY A 47 -0.46 -11.82 2.00
CA GLY A 47 -1.23 -10.65 1.61
C GLY A 47 -2.01 -10.04 2.75
N ASP A 48 -2.60 -8.88 2.48
CA ASP A 48 -3.50 -8.20 3.42
C ASP A 48 -4.68 -9.13 3.73
N PHE A 49 -5.07 -9.21 5.00
CA PHE A 49 -6.22 -10.01 5.41
C PHE A 49 -7.48 -9.69 4.62
N TRP A 50 -7.63 -8.45 4.20
CA TRP A 50 -8.81 -8.02 3.45
C TRP A 50 -8.91 -8.71 2.09
N ARG A 51 -7.80 -9.20 1.53
CA ARG A 51 -7.82 -9.99 0.30
C ARG A 51 -8.59 -11.30 0.46
N HIS A 52 -8.65 -11.82 1.67
CA HIS A 52 -9.23 -13.13 1.97
C HIS A 52 -10.63 -13.03 2.56
N THR A 53 -11.19 -11.83 2.69
CA THR A 53 -12.52 -11.62 3.22
C THR A 53 -13.52 -11.61 2.06
N ALA A 54 -14.40 -12.63 2.01
CA ALA A 54 -15.36 -12.81 0.94
C ALA A 54 -14.70 -12.68 -0.44
N PRO A 55 -13.67 -13.51 -0.74
CA PRO A 55 -12.93 -13.36 -1.98
C PRO A 55 -13.77 -13.75 -3.19
N VAL A 56 -13.56 -13.05 -4.30
CA VAL A 56 -14.19 -13.38 -5.59
C VAL A 56 -13.25 -14.24 -6.42
N ALA A 57 -11.97 -14.26 -6.08
CA ALA A 57 -10.93 -15.07 -6.69
C ALA A 57 -9.81 -15.21 -5.65
N PRO A 58 -8.87 -16.15 -5.83
CA PRO A 58 -7.76 -16.25 -4.88
C PRO A 58 -7.05 -14.91 -4.73
N PHE A 59 -6.84 -14.48 -3.48
CA PHE A 59 -6.18 -13.23 -3.12
C PHE A 59 -6.92 -11.96 -3.56
N GLU A 60 -8.15 -12.06 -4.03
CA GLU A 60 -8.89 -10.89 -4.49
C GLU A 60 -10.28 -10.82 -3.87
N SER A 61 -10.56 -9.73 -3.20
CA SER A 61 -11.89 -9.45 -2.69
C SER A 61 -12.30 -8.05 -3.13
N ARG A 62 -13.61 -7.83 -3.24
CA ARG A 62 -14.12 -6.51 -3.63
C ARG A 62 -13.77 -5.46 -2.59
N GLY A 63 -13.80 -5.84 -1.30
CA GLY A 63 -13.41 -4.93 -0.23
C GLY A 63 -11.96 -4.50 -0.36
N PHE A 64 -11.06 -5.44 -0.62
CA PHE A 64 -9.65 -5.11 -0.81
C PHE A 64 -9.47 -4.18 -2.02
N MET A 65 -10.07 -4.54 -3.15
CA MET A 65 -9.93 -3.74 -4.36
C MET A 65 -10.51 -2.33 -4.18
N GLY A 66 -11.58 -2.22 -3.39
CA GLY A 66 -12.23 -0.94 -3.17
C GLY A 66 -11.44 0.07 -2.37
N VAL A 67 -10.47 -0.38 -1.58
CA VAL A 67 -9.68 0.52 -0.71
C VAL A 67 -8.19 0.52 -1.07
N ASN A 68 -7.81 -0.08 -2.19
CA ASN A 68 -6.40 -0.17 -2.58
C ASN A 68 -6.13 0.21 -4.03
N LYS A 69 -7.06 0.91 -4.68
CA LYS A 69 -6.86 1.32 -6.05
C LYS A 69 -5.68 2.28 -6.17
N GLY A 70 -4.95 2.14 -7.26
CA GLY A 70 -3.85 3.04 -7.58
C GLY A 70 -2.56 2.78 -6.85
N LYS A 71 -2.51 1.76 -5.99
CA LYS A 71 -1.29 1.40 -5.27
C LYS A 71 -0.50 0.36 -6.03
N ARG A 72 0.83 0.42 -5.88
CA ARG A 72 1.71 -0.69 -6.22
C ARG A 72 1.86 -1.55 -4.98
N SER A 73 2.23 -2.80 -5.14
CA SER A 73 2.35 -3.73 -4.02
C SER A 73 3.69 -4.44 -4.04
N ILE A 74 4.24 -4.66 -2.85
CA ILE A 74 5.41 -5.50 -2.67
C ILE A 74 5.14 -6.45 -1.50
N SER A 75 5.46 -7.71 -1.69
CA SER A 75 5.29 -8.72 -0.65
C SER A 75 6.63 -8.94 0.05
N LEU A 76 6.67 -8.77 1.35
CA LEU A 76 7.87 -8.94 2.16
C LEU A 76 7.55 -9.74 3.41
N ASP A 77 8.34 -10.75 3.68
CA ASP A 77 8.30 -11.43 4.97
C ASP A 77 9.23 -10.67 5.92
N LEU A 78 8.65 -9.84 6.77
CA LEU A 78 9.43 -9.00 7.69
C LEU A 78 10.20 -9.79 8.74
N LYS A 79 9.89 -11.08 8.88
CA LYS A 79 10.64 -11.95 9.78
C LYS A 79 11.92 -12.49 9.13
N ASN A 80 12.03 -12.38 7.82
CA ASN A 80 13.20 -12.83 7.08
C ASN A 80 14.28 -11.73 7.18
N PRO A 81 15.50 -12.08 7.63
CA PRO A 81 16.57 -11.09 7.75
C PRO A 81 16.88 -10.36 6.44
N GLY A 82 16.70 -11.00 5.30
CA GLY A 82 16.93 -10.37 4.00
C GLY A 82 15.97 -9.25 3.69
N SER A 83 14.79 -9.24 4.32
CA SER A 83 13.81 -8.18 4.12
C SER A 83 14.23 -6.86 4.71
N LYS A 84 15.13 -6.86 5.70
CA LYS A 84 15.55 -5.64 6.38
C LYS A 84 16.20 -4.64 5.43
N GLU A 85 17.03 -5.12 4.52
CA GLU A 85 17.70 -4.23 3.59
C GLU A 85 16.73 -3.66 2.56
N VAL A 86 15.80 -4.49 2.08
CA VAL A 86 14.76 -4.04 1.15
C VAL A 86 13.90 -2.97 1.82
N LEU A 87 13.46 -3.25 3.05
CA LEU A 87 12.63 -2.32 3.83
C LEU A 87 13.38 -1.02 4.10
N ARG A 88 14.64 -1.11 4.47
CA ARG A 88 15.45 0.07 4.73
C ARG A 88 15.52 0.98 3.50
N ARG A 89 15.78 0.41 2.33
CA ARG A 89 15.83 1.18 1.09
C ARG A 89 14.48 1.80 0.76
N ALA A 90 13.41 1.07 0.97
CA ALA A 90 12.06 1.57 0.72
C ALA A 90 11.75 2.75 1.64
N VAL A 91 12.07 2.64 2.93
CA VAL A 91 11.86 3.71 3.90
C VAL A 91 12.67 4.95 3.53
N LEU A 92 13.95 4.77 3.19
CA LEU A 92 14.82 5.89 2.86
C LEU A 92 14.38 6.64 1.59
N SER A 93 13.68 5.97 0.70
CA SER A 93 13.20 6.61 -0.53
C SER A 93 11.77 7.12 -0.41
N SER A 94 11.16 7.00 0.76
CA SER A 94 9.76 7.42 0.98
C SER A 94 9.70 8.72 1.75
N ASP A 95 8.63 9.48 1.51
CA ASP A 95 8.35 10.73 2.22
C ASP A 95 7.40 10.53 3.38
N VAL A 96 6.51 9.53 3.28
CA VAL A 96 5.45 9.28 4.25
C VAL A 96 5.39 7.79 4.54
N LEU A 97 5.23 7.44 5.81
CA LEU A 97 4.95 6.08 6.25
C LEU A 97 3.53 6.04 6.80
N LEU A 98 2.74 5.10 6.33
CA LEU A 98 1.36 4.93 6.75
C LEU A 98 1.22 3.55 7.40
N ALA A 99 0.68 3.52 8.62
CA ALA A 99 0.49 2.26 9.34
C ALA A 99 -0.70 2.38 10.27
N ASN A 100 -1.32 1.24 10.56
CA ASN A 100 -2.43 1.19 11.50
C ASN A 100 -2.30 -0.02 12.43
N TYR A 101 -1.07 -0.41 12.71
CA TYR A 101 -0.82 -1.52 13.62
C TYR A 101 -1.20 -1.15 15.05
N ARG A 102 -1.62 -2.15 15.81
CA ARG A 102 -1.81 -1.97 17.25
C ARG A 102 -0.45 -1.86 17.93
N PRO A 103 -0.36 -1.11 19.05
CA PRO A 103 0.85 -1.08 19.87
C PRO A 103 1.21 -2.49 20.35
N GLY A 104 2.50 -2.79 20.38
CA GLY A 104 3.01 -4.09 20.80
C GLY A 104 3.22 -5.08 19.65
#